data_70363f7bf6c531997eb05054de8be1a2
#
_entry.id   70363f7bf6c531997eb05054de8be1a2
#
_cell.length_a   1.000
_cell.length_b   1.000
_cell.length_c   1.000
_cell.angle_alpha   90.00
_cell.angle_beta   90.00
_cell.angle_gamma   90.00
#
_symmetry.space_group_name_H-M   'P 1'
#
loop_
_entity.id
_entity.type
_entity.pdbx_description
1 polymer ?
#
loop_
_entity_poly.entity_id
_entity_poly.type
_entity_poly.pdbx_seq_one_letter_code
_entity_poly.pdbx_strand_id
1 'polypeptide(L)'
;MLSMIGMVGGLVLLIVFTMRGMNLLIAGPISALFVALFSGLPLFPQLVGEGEANLLTNYMTSFSGFITAWFPMFLLGAIFGKVMEDSGAADSVSRWLVGKFGLSKAVLAIVIACAVLTYGGVSLFVVAFSVFPMALSLFKQADLPRRFIPAALALGSVTFTMTSAGSPEIQNWIPIEYLKTSPYAGWEVSILVAVFMAVFGYWWLKRMIQKAVNKGERFEARSTDPVIEDRKLPNPIMGLIPLVVVLGISFVFHDSLKTSALIIALLGGVLTTYFLNRQYFTNLGKALSDGTIGALIAIGNTAAVVGFGGVAKSVPAFQVAVDAMTSIPGSPLIGGAIAVSVIAGLTGSASGGQVIALPLLAPHYIDMGVNTEALHRTIAISSGALDSLPHNGYVVTTIRGICGETHKAAYGAVGAVTVIVPLLGLAIAIILFSLGFGI
;
A
#
# COMPACT_ATOMS: atom_id res chain seq x y z
N MET A 1 12.69 -27.86 -15.28
CA MET A 1 13.45 -26.71 -15.82
C MET A 1 12.54 -25.76 -16.61
N LEU A 2 11.79 -26.24 -17.63
CA LEU A 2 10.88 -25.39 -18.43
C LEU A 2 9.83 -24.65 -17.57
N SER A 3 9.21 -25.33 -16.61
CA SER A 3 8.22 -24.70 -15.71
C SER A 3 8.84 -23.57 -14.86
N MET A 4 10.09 -23.70 -14.42
CA MET A 4 10.79 -22.62 -13.71
C MET A 4 11.04 -21.41 -14.63
N ILE A 5 11.46 -21.66 -15.87
CA ILE A 5 11.62 -20.62 -16.89
C ILE A 5 10.26 -19.94 -17.15
N GLY A 6 9.18 -20.72 -17.25
CA GLY A 6 7.81 -20.21 -17.41
C GLY A 6 7.41 -19.31 -16.26
N MET A 7 7.59 -19.76 -15.02
CA MET A 7 7.19 -19.01 -13.82
C MET A 7 8.01 -17.71 -13.68
N VAL A 8 9.33 -17.80 -13.72
CA VAL A 8 10.22 -16.62 -13.61
C VAL A 8 10.03 -15.69 -14.82
N GLY A 9 9.98 -16.26 -16.04
CA GLY A 9 9.76 -15.48 -17.25
C GLY A 9 8.39 -14.79 -17.29
N GLY A 10 7.31 -15.46 -16.86
CA GLY A 10 5.99 -14.85 -16.74
C GLY A 10 5.97 -13.69 -15.75
N LEU A 11 6.68 -13.83 -14.64
CA LEU A 11 6.84 -12.78 -13.64
C LEU A 11 7.64 -11.59 -14.19
N VAL A 12 8.76 -11.86 -14.89
CA VAL A 12 9.55 -10.81 -15.57
C VAL A 12 8.71 -10.10 -16.63
N LEU A 13 7.90 -10.83 -17.40
CA LEU A 13 6.98 -10.23 -18.37
C LEU A 13 5.96 -9.32 -17.71
N LEU A 14 5.35 -9.73 -16.60
CA LEU A 14 4.41 -8.92 -15.84
C LEU A 14 5.05 -7.58 -15.42
N ILE A 15 6.28 -7.64 -14.92
CA ILE A 15 7.05 -6.44 -14.55
C ILE A 15 7.32 -5.55 -15.76
N VAL A 16 7.86 -6.13 -16.83
CA VAL A 16 8.24 -5.38 -18.05
C VAL A 16 7.03 -4.70 -18.66
N PHE A 17 5.90 -5.39 -18.75
CA PHE A 17 4.66 -4.83 -19.28
C PHE A 17 4.14 -3.69 -18.40
N THR A 18 4.15 -3.87 -17.08
CA THR A 18 3.75 -2.83 -16.13
C THR A 18 4.67 -1.61 -16.22
N MET A 19 5.99 -1.81 -16.27
CA MET A 19 6.97 -0.73 -16.43
C MET A 19 6.81 0.03 -17.75
N ARG A 20 6.33 -0.63 -18.79
CA ARG A 20 6.01 -0.01 -20.10
C ARG A 20 4.64 0.67 -20.11
N GLY A 21 3.91 0.65 -19.00
CA GLY A 21 2.61 1.32 -18.84
C GLY A 21 1.42 0.49 -19.32
N MET A 22 1.61 -0.82 -19.56
CA MET A 22 0.49 -1.70 -19.89
C MET A 22 -0.40 -1.87 -18.64
N ASN A 23 -1.72 -1.83 -18.86
CA ASN A 23 -2.69 -2.06 -17.79
C ASN A 23 -2.56 -3.48 -17.24
N LEU A 24 -2.60 -3.64 -15.92
CA LEU A 24 -2.44 -4.94 -15.24
C LEU A 24 -3.54 -5.94 -15.61
N LEU A 25 -4.76 -5.47 -15.93
CA LEU A 25 -5.85 -6.31 -16.44
C LEU A 25 -5.51 -6.98 -17.79
N ILE A 26 -4.52 -6.47 -18.52
CA ILE A 26 -4.01 -7.04 -19.77
C ILE A 26 -2.69 -7.79 -19.49
N ALA A 27 -1.78 -7.17 -18.74
CA ALA A 27 -0.46 -7.75 -18.46
C ALA A 27 -0.57 -9.06 -17.66
N GLY A 28 -1.48 -9.12 -16.68
CA GLY A 28 -1.71 -10.31 -15.84
C GLY A 28 -2.07 -11.56 -16.64
N PRO A 29 -3.16 -11.56 -17.44
CA PRO A 29 -3.53 -12.71 -18.27
C PRO A 29 -2.45 -13.12 -19.29
N ILE A 30 -1.79 -12.17 -19.94
CA ILE A 30 -0.71 -12.47 -20.91
C ILE A 30 0.47 -13.15 -20.21
N SER A 31 0.86 -12.66 -19.04
CA SER A 31 1.94 -13.26 -18.25
C SER A 31 1.55 -14.64 -17.71
N ALA A 32 0.29 -14.83 -17.31
CA ALA A 32 -0.23 -16.13 -16.90
C ALA A 32 -0.26 -17.14 -18.06
N LEU A 33 -0.62 -16.70 -19.27
CA LEU A 33 -0.53 -17.51 -20.47
C LEU A 33 0.91 -17.98 -20.74
N PHE A 34 1.89 -17.10 -20.58
CA PHE A 34 3.29 -17.47 -20.72
C PHE A 34 3.69 -18.57 -19.72
N VAL A 35 3.30 -18.42 -18.44
CA VAL A 35 3.53 -19.47 -17.42
C VAL A 35 2.91 -20.79 -17.84
N ALA A 36 1.65 -20.79 -18.28
CA ALA A 36 0.92 -21.97 -18.68
C ALA A 36 1.60 -22.70 -19.85
N LEU A 37 1.99 -21.98 -20.90
CA LEU A 37 2.63 -22.55 -22.09
C LEU A 37 3.97 -23.22 -21.75
N PHE A 38 4.82 -22.57 -20.95
CA PHE A 38 6.13 -23.12 -20.57
C PHE A 38 6.05 -24.23 -19.54
N SER A 39 4.93 -24.32 -18.80
CA SER A 39 4.71 -25.36 -17.79
C SER A 39 3.90 -26.55 -18.31
N GLY A 40 3.42 -26.50 -19.56
CA GLY A 40 2.54 -27.50 -20.11
C GLY A 40 1.15 -27.54 -19.47
N LEU A 41 0.73 -26.42 -18.83
CA LEU A 41 -0.60 -26.32 -18.23
C LEU A 41 -1.64 -26.14 -19.33
N PRO A 42 -2.71 -26.95 -19.38
CA PRO A 42 -3.80 -26.82 -20.34
C PRO A 42 -4.46 -25.44 -20.24
N LEU A 43 -4.88 -24.89 -21.39
CA LEU A 43 -5.43 -23.54 -21.44
C LEU A 43 -6.89 -23.46 -21.00
N PHE A 44 -7.68 -24.47 -21.32
CA PHE A 44 -9.12 -24.48 -21.14
C PHE A 44 -9.59 -25.72 -20.38
N PRO A 45 -10.68 -25.62 -19.57
CA PRO A 45 -11.21 -26.76 -18.82
C PRO A 45 -11.69 -27.91 -19.73
N GLN A 46 -12.11 -27.64 -20.96
CA GLN A 46 -12.54 -28.66 -21.92
C GLN A 46 -11.41 -29.59 -22.42
N LEU A 47 -10.16 -29.21 -22.17
CA LEU A 47 -8.96 -29.98 -22.57
C LEU A 47 -8.48 -30.95 -21.49
N VAL A 48 -9.14 -30.98 -20.33
CA VAL A 48 -8.77 -31.77 -19.14
C VAL A 48 -9.98 -32.39 -18.46
N GLY A 49 -9.74 -33.30 -17.53
CA GLY A 49 -10.81 -33.89 -16.69
C GLY A 49 -11.39 -32.87 -15.70
N GLU A 50 -12.58 -33.20 -15.16
CA GLU A 50 -13.20 -32.36 -14.12
C GLU A 50 -12.27 -32.22 -12.90
N GLY A 51 -12.06 -30.96 -12.47
CA GLY A 51 -11.22 -30.64 -11.31
C GLY A 51 -9.73 -30.54 -11.61
N GLU A 52 -9.27 -30.84 -12.83
CA GLU A 52 -7.86 -30.69 -13.19
C GLU A 52 -7.48 -29.22 -13.43
N ALA A 53 -6.23 -28.91 -13.10
CA ALA A 53 -5.70 -27.57 -13.23
C ALA A 53 -5.61 -27.12 -14.69
N ASN A 54 -6.11 -25.92 -14.98
CA ASN A 54 -5.97 -25.26 -16.28
C ASN A 54 -5.86 -23.74 -16.13
N LEU A 55 -5.34 -23.08 -17.14
CA LEU A 55 -5.10 -21.63 -17.12
C LEU A 55 -6.37 -20.83 -16.79
N LEU A 56 -7.44 -21.04 -17.55
CA LEU A 56 -8.64 -20.21 -17.46
C LEU A 56 -9.32 -20.33 -16.09
N THR A 57 -9.53 -21.55 -15.61
CA THR A 57 -10.19 -21.80 -14.33
C THR A 57 -9.33 -21.28 -13.17
N ASN A 58 -8.03 -21.59 -13.15
CA ASN A 58 -7.14 -21.17 -12.06
C ASN A 58 -6.97 -19.64 -12.01
N TYR A 59 -6.86 -19.01 -13.19
CA TYR A 59 -6.81 -17.55 -13.27
C TYR A 59 -8.09 -16.92 -12.74
N MET A 60 -9.25 -17.32 -13.29
CA MET A 60 -10.54 -16.72 -12.98
C MET A 60 -11.01 -17.00 -11.55
N THR A 61 -10.77 -18.18 -11.01
CA THR A 61 -11.10 -18.49 -9.61
C THR A 61 -10.31 -17.59 -8.65
N SER A 62 -9.02 -17.39 -8.88
CA SER A 62 -8.20 -16.52 -8.05
C SER A 62 -8.56 -15.04 -8.23
N PHE A 63 -8.78 -14.59 -9.46
CA PHE A 63 -9.23 -13.25 -9.79
C PHE A 63 -10.56 -12.90 -9.12
N SER A 64 -11.60 -13.71 -9.35
CA SER A 64 -12.93 -13.45 -8.80
C SER A 64 -12.99 -13.64 -7.29
N GLY A 65 -12.25 -14.62 -6.75
CA GLY A 65 -12.15 -14.85 -5.31
C GLY A 65 -11.59 -13.61 -4.58
N PHE A 66 -10.56 -12.98 -5.14
CA PHE A 66 -10.03 -11.73 -4.59
C PHE A 66 -11.08 -10.62 -4.60
N ILE A 67 -11.77 -10.42 -5.72
CA ILE A 67 -12.83 -9.40 -5.81
C ILE A 67 -13.92 -9.68 -4.78
N THR A 68 -14.40 -10.92 -4.68
CA THR A 68 -15.46 -11.31 -3.75
C THR A 68 -15.07 -11.01 -2.29
N ALA A 69 -13.84 -11.31 -1.91
CA ALA A 69 -13.36 -11.13 -0.54
C ALA A 69 -13.15 -9.64 -0.17
N TRP A 70 -12.66 -8.80 -1.10
CA TRP A 70 -12.12 -7.48 -0.76
C TRP A 70 -12.86 -6.29 -1.36
N PHE A 71 -13.81 -6.50 -2.28
CA PHE A 71 -14.52 -5.41 -2.96
C PHE A 71 -15.16 -4.38 -2.03
N PRO A 72 -15.89 -4.78 -0.95
CA PRO A 72 -16.51 -3.80 -0.06
C PRO A 72 -15.49 -2.85 0.60
N MET A 73 -14.31 -3.36 0.95
CA MET A 73 -13.25 -2.55 1.58
C MET A 73 -12.63 -1.58 0.59
N PHE A 74 -12.32 -2.04 -0.63
CA PHE A 74 -11.83 -1.16 -1.70
C PHE A 74 -12.84 -0.08 -2.04
N LEU A 75 -14.13 -0.46 -2.15
CA LEU A 75 -15.21 0.46 -2.47
C LEU A 75 -15.36 1.56 -1.41
N LEU A 76 -15.52 1.14 -0.15
CA LEU A 76 -15.76 2.09 0.94
C LEU A 76 -14.51 2.92 1.26
N GLY A 77 -13.31 2.35 1.18
CA GLY A 77 -12.06 3.10 1.37
C GLY A 77 -11.87 4.18 0.29
N ALA A 78 -12.11 3.86 -0.97
CA ALA A 78 -12.02 4.83 -2.05
C ALA A 78 -13.12 5.92 -1.97
N ILE A 79 -14.37 5.52 -1.63
CA ILE A 79 -15.47 6.46 -1.39
C ILE A 79 -15.14 7.36 -0.20
N PHE A 80 -14.67 6.80 0.92
CA PHE A 80 -14.31 7.57 2.11
C PHE A 80 -13.26 8.64 1.76
N GLY A 81 -12.21 8.25 1.04
CA GLY A 81 -11.20 9.19 0.56
C GLY A 81 -11.81 10.32 -0.28
N LYS A 82 -12.65 9.99 -1.27
CA LYS A 82 -13.26 10.99 -2.17
C LYS A 82 -14.27 11.88 -1.47
N VAL A 83 -15.01 11.37 -0.51
CA VAL A 83 -15.95 12.15 0.32
C VAL A 83 -15.18 13.12 1.24
N MET A 84 -14.05 12.68 1.83
CA MET A 84 -13.15 13.55 2.59
C MET A 84 -12.51 14.66 1.72
N GLU A 85 -12.17 14.34 0.46
CA GLU A 85 -11.62 15.29 -0.51
C GLU A 85 -12.65 16.32 -0.95
N ASP A 86 -13.83 15.90 -1.43
CA ASP A 86 -14.87 16.76 -1.99
C ASP A 86 -15.45 17.71 -0.93
N SER A 87 -15.66 17.21 0.30
CA SER A 87 -16.08 18.05 1.43
C SER A 87 -15.01 19.04 1.90
N GLY A 88 -13.75 18.92 1.45
CA GLY A 88 -12.62 19.70 1.94
C GLY A 88 -12.18 19.34 3.36
N ALA A 89 -12.68 18.25 3.93
CA ALA A 89 -12.30 17.80 5.26
C ALA A 89 -10.81 17.40 5.32
N ALA A 90 -10.30 16.67 4.31
CA ALA A 90 -8.89 16.31 4.21
C ALA A 90 -8.00 17.55 4.09
N ASP A 91 -8.38 18.53 3.25
CA ASP A 91 -7.66 19.80 3.09
C ASP A 91 -7.63 20.59 4.39
N SER A 92 -8.74 20.66 5.11
CA SER A 92 -8.85 21.39 6.37
C SER A 92 -7.94 20.83 7.45
N VAL A 93 -7.94 19.49 7.62
CA VAL A 93 -7.05 18.78 8.56
C VAL A 93 -5.59 19.04 8.19
N SER A 94 -5.25 18.91 6.92
CA SER A 94 -3.90 19.10 6.43
C SER A 94 -3.38 20.52 6.67
N ARG A 95 -4.19 21.56 6.31
CA ARG A 95 -3.82 22.97 6.51
C ARG A 95 -3.66 23.30 7.99
N TRP A 96 -4.51 22.74 8.84
CA TRP A 96 -4.42 22.96 10.29
C TRP A 96 -3.15 22.34 10.88
N LEU A 97 -2.83 21.10 10.51
CA LEU A 97 -1.60 20.42 10.96
C LEU A 97 -0.36 21.21 10.51
N VAL A 98 -0.31 21.56 9.24
CA VAL A 98 0.81 22.34 8.67
C VAL A 98 0.97 23.70 9.34
N GLY A 99 -0.13 24.42 9.57
CA GLY A 99 -0.09 25.74 10.21
C GLY A 99 0.53 25.74 11.62
N LYS A 100 0.46 24.59 12.33
CA LYS A 100 1.05 24.45 13.68
C LYS A 100 2.58 24.32 13.67
N PHE A 101 3.18 23.81 12.59
CA PHE A 101 4.62 23.51 12.57
C PHE A 101 5.50 24.63 12.05
N GLY A 102 4.96 25.58 11.27
CA GLY A 102 5.69 26.67 10.65
C GLY A 102 6.63 26.23 9.52
N LEU A 103 7.21 27.22 8.81
CA LEU A 103 8.03 26.98 7.61
C LEU A 103 9.32 26.20 7.88
N SER A 104 9.95 26.40 9.04
CA SER A 104 11.18 25.68 9.41
C SER A 104 11.00 24.16 9.52
N LYS A 105 9.77 23.71 9.69
CA LYS A 105 9.38 22.29 9.80
C LYS A 105 8.44 21.86 8.67
N ALA A 106 8.47 22.52 7.52
CA ALA A 106 7.59 22.28 6.39
C ALA A 106 7.54 20.79 5.98
N VAL A 107 8.69 20.14 5.86
CA VAL A 107 8.77 18.70 5.52
C VAL A 107 8.11 17.82 6.59
N LEU A 108 8.34 18.12 7.87
CA LEU A 108 7.74 17.39 8.98
C LEU A 108 6.21 17.54 8.98
N ALA A 109 5.72 18.75 8.74
CA ALA A 109 4.30 19.04 8.68
C ALA A 109 3.58 18.23 7.59
N ILE A 110 4.20 18.11 6.40
CA ILE A 110 3.69 17.29 5.30
C ILE A 110 3.66 15.81 5.69
N VAL A 111 4.75 15.29 6.25
CA VAL A 111 4.83 13.89 6.68
C VAL A 111 3.76 13.56 7.73
N ILE A 112 3.57 14.44 8.73
CA ILE A 112 2.55 14.24 9.76
C ILE A 112 1.13 14.35 9.19
N ALA A 113 0.87 15.32 8.29
CA ALA A 113 -0.44 15.44 7.65
C ALA A 113 -0.79 14.17 6.87
N CYS A 114 0.14 13.66 6.06
CA CYS A 114 -0.03 12.40 5.35
C CYS A 114 -0.25 11.23 6.32
N ALA A 115 0.55 11.14 7.39
CA ALA A 115 0.44 10.06 8.36
C ALA A 115 -0.92 10.04 9.08
N VAL A 116 -1.41 11.20 9.52
CA VAL A 116 -2.70 11.32 10.21
C VAL A 116 -3.85 10.92 9.28
N LEU A 117 -3.85 11.38 8.04
CA LEU A 117 -4.89 11.06 7.07
C LEU A 117 -4.87 9.57 6.70
N THR A 118 -3.70 9.02 6.39
CA THR A 118 -3.58 7.60 6.01
C THR A 118 -3.93 6.69 7.18
N TYR A 119 -3.40 6.95 8.37
CA TYR A 119 -3.73 6.14 9.54
C TYR A 119 -5.20 6.28 9.95
N GLY A 120 -5.84 7.39 9.57
CA GLY A 120 -7.28 7.59 9.70
C GLY A 120 -8.13 6.90 8.63
N GLY A 121 -7.55 6.16 7.70
CA GLY A 121 -8.26 5.37 6.67
C GLY A 121 -8.48 6.11 5.35
N VAL A 122 -7.88 7.27 5.15
CA VAL A 122 -7.94 7.95 3.85
C VAL A 122 -6.95 7.30 2.90
N SER A 123 -7.44 6.85 1.73
CA SER A 123 -6.63 6.20 0.70
C SER A 123 -5.35 6.97 0.35
N LEU A 124 -4.24 6.27 0.21
CA LEU A 124 -2.91 6.80 -0.13
C LEU A 124 -2.92 7.80 -1.30
N PHE A 125 -3.68 7.51 -2.35
CA PHE A 125 -3.80 8.38 -3.52
C PHE A 125 -4.51 9.69 -3.18
N VAL A 126 -5.60 9.61 -2.41
CA VAL A 126 -6.36 10.79 -1.99
C VAL A 126 -5.52 11.67 -1.07
N VAL A 127 -4.79 11.05 -0.14
CA VAL A 127 -3.84 11.78 0.72
C VAL A 127 -2.81 12.54 -0.11
N ALA A 128 -2.21 11.88 -1.11
CA ALA A 128 -1.22 12.52 -1.97
C ALA A 128 -1.82 13.69 -2.76
N PHE A 129 -3.02 13.54 -3.34
CA PHE A 129 -3.71 14.63 -4.06
C PHE A 129 -4.07 15.80 -3.13
N SER A 130 -4.65 15.52 -1.96
CA SER A 130 -5.12 16.55 -1.02
C SER A 130 -3.96 17.34 -0.37
N VAL A 131 -2.85 16.66 -0.07
CA VAL A 131 -1.71 17.30 0.61
C VAL A 131 -0.75 17.99 -0.37
N PHE A 132 -0.71 17.55 -1.64
CA PHE A 132 0.26 18.07 -2.62
C PHE A 132 0.20 19.59 -2.83
N PRO A 133 -0.96 20.24 -3.07
CA PRO A 133 -1.00 21.68 -3.31
C PRO A 133 -0.37 22.48 -2.16
N MET A 134 -0.60 22.01 -0.94
CA MET A 134 -0.07 22.62 0.26
C MET A 134 1.41 22.32 0.45
N ALA A 135 1.84 21.07 0.17
CA ALA A 135 3.25 20.71 0.17
C ALA A 135 4.03 21.58 -0.82
N LEU A 136 3.46 21.82 -2.02
CA LEU A 136 4.04 22.69 -3.04
C LEU A 136 4.18 24.12 -2.52
N SER A 137 3.14 24.68 -1.89
CA SER A 137 3.17 26.02 -1.31
C SER A 137 4.23 26.15 -0.21
N LEU A 138 4.33 25.15 0.68
CA LEU A 138 5.35 25.14 1.74
C LEU A 138 6.77 25.03 1.19
N PHE A 139 7.00 24.17 0.21
CA PHE A 139 8.31 24.04 -0.42
C PHE A 139 8.71 25.32 -1.15
N LYS A 140 7.75 26.01 -1.80
CA LYS A 140 7.96 27.31 -2.41
C LYS A 140 8.34 28.36 -1.38
N GLN A 141 7.61 28.47 -0.28
CA GLN A 141 7.87 29.44 0.79
C GLN A 141 9.19 29.19 1.53
N ALA A 142 9.56 27.91 1.70
CA ALA A 142 10.81 27.50 2.35
C ALA A 142 11.99 27.38 1.37
N ASP A 143 11.80 27.72 0.09
CA ASP A 143 12.78 27.61 -1.01
C ASP A 143 13.47 26.25 -1.09
N LEU A 144 12.68 25.16 -0.94
CA LEU A 144 13.16 23.78 -0.98
C LEU A 144 12.97 23.15 -2.37
N PRO A 145 13.91 22.29 -2.84
CA PRO A 145 13.79 21.65 -4.15
C PRO A 145 12.54 20.75 -4.24
N ARG A 146 11.61 21.08 -5.14
CA ARG A 146 10.29 20.43 -5.28
C ARG A 146 10.35 18.93 -5.55
N ARG A 147 11.45 18.43 -6.13
CA ARG A 147 11.64 17.00 -6.41
C ARG A 147 11.60 16.09 -5.16
N PHE A 148 11.67 16.66 -3.96
CA PHE A 148 11.55 15.93 -2.70
C PHE A 148 10.12 15.86 -2.17
N ILE A 149 9.16 16.58 -2.76
CA ILE A 149 7.74 16.51 -2.36
C ILE A 149 7.21 15.09 -2.43
N PRO A 150 7.40 14.31 -3.54
CA PRO A 150 6.94 12.93 -3.60
C PRO A 150 7.44 12.08 -2.44
N ALA A 151 8.70 12.26 -2.03
CA ALA A 151 9.28 11.51 -0.92
C ALA A 151 8.68 11.92 0.44
N ALA A 152 8.35 13.19 0.64
CA ALA A 152 7.69 13.65 1.86
C ALA A 152 6.26 13.10 1.98
N LEU A 153 5.50 13.10 0.88
CA LEU A 153 4.16 12.51 0.80
C LEU A 153 4.21 11.01 1.08
N ALA A 154 5.11 10.29 0.42
CA ALA A 154 5.25 8.84 0.54
C ALA A 154 5.76 8.41 1.92
N LEU A 155 6.68 9.15 2.53
CA LEU A 155 7.15 8.85 3.88
C LEU A 155 6.01 8.82 4.89
N GLY A 156 5.10 9.80 4.85
CA GLY A 156 3.95 9.86 5.74
C GLY A 156 2.87 8.84 5.44
N SER A 157 2.60 8.56 4.16
CA SER A 157 1.48 7.71 3.75
C SER A 157 1.83 6.23 3.69
N VAL A 158 3.03 5.86 3.24
CA VAL A 158 3.38 4.48 2.91
C VAL A 158 4.31 3.86 3.95
N THR A 159 5.39 4.58 4.34
CA THR A 159 6.54 3.98 4.99
C THR A 159 6.24 3.37 6.34
N PHE A 160 5.59 4.12 7.23
CA PHE A 160 5.38 3.68 8.62
C PHE A 160 3.90 3.62 9.04
N THR A 161 2.98 4.05 8.20
CA THR A 161 1.55 4.07 8.52
C THR A 161 0.81 2.88 7.94
N MET A 162 1.08 2.55 6.68
CA MET A 162 0.36 1.54 5.91
C MET A 162 0.41 0.15 6.56
N THR A 163 1.56 -0.23 7.12
CA THR A 163 1.83 -1.58 7.64
C THR A 163 1.87 -1.65 9.18
N SER A 164 1.54 -0.55 9.86
CA SER A 164 1.53 -0.49 11.31
C SER A 164 0.31 -1.15 11.93
N ALA A 165 0.46 -1.67 13.14
CA ALA A 165 -0.63 -2.26 13.90
C ALA A 165 -1.79 -1.27 14.06
N GLY A 166 -3.02 -1.73 13.83
CA GLY A 166 -4.23 -0.91 13.90
C GLY A 166 -4.48 -0.02 12.69
N SER A 167 -3.57 0.04 11.71
CA SER A 167 -3.82 0.77 10.47
C SER A 167 -5.03 0.18 9.72
N PRO A 168 -5.96 1.01 9.22
CA PRO A 168 -7.08 0.55 8.40
C PRO A 168 -6.68 0.21 6.96
N GLU A 169 -5.43 0.36 6.59
CA GLU A 169 -4.93 -0.04 5.27
C GLU A 169 -4.95 -1.56 5.10
N ILE A 170 -5.34 -2.00 3.92
CA ILE A 170 -5.65 -3.41 3.61
C ILE A 170 -4.48 -4.37 3.89
N GLN A 171 -3.24 -3.91 3.79
CA GLN A 171 -2.04 -4.68 4.06
C GLN A 171 -1.94 -5.18 5.51
N ASN A 172 -2.63 -4.49 6.42
CA ASN A 172 -2.73 -4.88 7.83
C ASN A 172 -3.92 -5.81 8.10
N TRP A 173 -4.80 -6.02 7.13
CA TRP A 173 -6.02 -6.82 7.27
C TRP A 173 -5.96 -8.15 6.50
N ILE A 174 -5.25 -8.20 5.38
CA ILE A 174 -5.09 -9.42 4.58
C ILE A 174 -4.55 -10.60 5.40
N PRO A 175 -3.51 -10.46 6.25
CA PRO A 175 -2.97 -11.60 6.99
C PRO A 175 -3.96 -12.23 7.97
N ILE A 176 -4.97 -11.50 8.46
CA ILE A 176 -5.97 -11.97 9.43
C ILE A 176 -6.71 -13.21 8.91
N GLU A 177 -7.02 -13.23 7.61
CA GLU A 177 -7.75 -14.33 6.99
C GLU A 177 -6.97 -15.65 7.06
N TYR A 178 -5.66 -15.58 6.88
CA TYR A 178 -4.77 -16.74 6.79
C TYR A 178 -4.18 -17.15 8.13
N LEU A 179 -3.83 -16.18 8.97
CA LEU A 179 -3.14 -16.40 10.24
C LEU A 179 -4.06 -16.39 11.47
N LYS A 180 -5.35 -16.05 11.28
CA LYS A 180 -6.37 -15.97 12.34
C LYS A 180 -5.99 -15.00 13.48
N THR A 181 -5.28 -13.96 13.15
CA THR A 181 -4.79 -12.91 14.04
C THR A 181 -5.74 -11.70 14.07
N SER A 182 -5.29 -10.59 14.64
CA SER A 182 -5.99 -9.30 14.64
C SER A 182 -5.19 -8.23 13.86
N PRO A 183 -5.78 -7.09 13.50
CA PRO A 183 -5.03 -5.99 12.88
C PRO A 183 -4.00 -5.38 13.84
N TYR A 184 -4.06 -5.73 15.12
CA TYR A 184 -3.12 -5.30 16.17
C TYR A 184 -2.00 -6.30 16.42
N ALA A 185 -1.94 -7.42 15.70
CA ALA A 185 -0.92 -8.45 15.85
C ALA A 185 0.50 -7.87 15.93
N GLY A 186 1.28 -8.29 16.92
CA GLY A 186 2.65 -7.83 17.16
C GLY A 186 2.75 -6.31 17.39
N TRP A 187 1.78 -5.68 18.06
CA TRP A 187 1.67 -4.23 18.17
C TRP A 187 2.86 -3.57 18.87
N GLU A 188 3.48 -4.22 19.87
CA GLU A 188 4.64 -3.71 20.59
C GLU A 188 5.81 -3.46 19.65
N VAL A 189 6.16 -4.50 18.88
CA VAL A 189 7.21 -4.42 17.86
C VAL A 189 6.81 -3.44 16.76
N SER A 190 5.54 -3.47 16.34
CA SER A 190 5.04 -2.58 15.31
C SER A 190 5.22 -1.10 15.65
N ILE A 191 4.91 -0.69 16.87
CA ILE A 191 5.07 0.71 17.32
C ILE A 191 6.56 1.10 17.31
N LEU A 192 7.43 0.25 17.87
CA LEU A 192 8.87 0.54 17.88
C LEU A 192 9.42 0.71 16.46
N VAL A 193 9.05 -0.19 15.56
CA VAL A 193 9.49 -0.16 14.16
C VAL A 193 8.90 1.05 13.43
N ALA A 194 7.62 1.37 13.64
CA ALA A 194 6.98 2.54 13.04
C ALA A 194 7.63 3.85 13.49
N VAL A 195 7.93 3.97 14.79
CA VAL A 195 8.66 5.14 15.33
C VAL A 195 10.06 5.22 14.74
N PHE A 196 10.77 4.09 14.65
CA PHE A 196 12.09 4.05 13.99
C PHE A 196 12.00 4.53 12.54
N MET A 197 11.07 3.96 11.76
CA MET A 197 10.90 4.31 10.35
C MET A 197 10.52 5.80 10.17
N ALA A 198 9.65 6.32 11.03
CA ALA A 198 9.24 7.71 10.99
C ALA A 198 10.41 8.67 11.30
N VAL A 199 11.14 8.41 12.40
CA VAL A 199 12.24 9.27 12.86
C VAL A 199 13.43 9.18 11.92
N PHE A 200 13.86 7.95 11.59
CA PHE A 200 15.00 7.73 10.71
C PHE A 200 14.70 8.18 9.28
N GLY A 201 13.51 7.86 8.76
CA GLY A 201 13.08 8.29 7.43
C GLY A 201 13.00 9.80 7.29
N TYR A 202 12.41 10.48 8.28
CA TYR A 202 12.38 11.94 8.31
C TYR A 202 13.79 12.56 8.41
N TRP A 203 14.65 12.05 9.30
CA TRP A 203 16.03 12.49 9.44
C TRP A 203 16.80 12.35 8.13
N TRP A 204 16.67 11.20 7.46
CA TRP A 204 17.36 10.94 6.20
C TRP A 204 16.83 11.82 5.07
N LEU A 205 15.50 11.95 4.93
CA LEU A 205 14.88 12.85 3.96
C LEU A 205 15.36 14.31 4.17
N LYS A 206 15.35 14.79 5.42
CA LYS A 206 15.85 16.13 5.75
C LYS A 206 17.32 16.30 5.34
N ARG A 207 18.16 15.30 5.57
CA ARG A 207 19.57 15.34 5.15
C ARG A 207 19.73 15.35 3.63
N MET A 208 18.92 14.59 2.90
CA MET A 208 18.93 14.63 1.43
C MET A 208 18.54 16.00 0.89
N ILE A 209 17.50 16.61 1.45
CA ILE A 209 17.06 17.97 1.09
C ILE A 209 18.17 18.99 1.40
N GLN A 210 18.72 18.95 2.61
CA GLN A 210 19.79 19.89 3.00
C GLN A 210 21.03 19.75 2.11
N LYS A 211 21.42 18.54 1.74
CA LYS A 211 22.52 18.28 0.81
C LYS A 211 22.25 18.88 -0.58
N ALA A 212 21.01 18.82 -1.06
CA ALA A 212 20.60 19.41 -2.33
C ALA A 212 20.62 20.96 -2.25
N VAL A 213 20.06 21.53 -1.18
CA VAL A 213 20.08 22.98 -0.93
C VAL A 213 21.53 23.51 -0.85
N ASN A 214 22.43 22.79 -0.17
CA ASN A 214 23.85 23.16 -0.07
C ASN A 214 24.57 23.09 -1.43
N LYS A 215 24.05 22.31 -2.40
CA LYS A 215 24.56 22.28 -3.78
C LYS A 215 23.94 23.38 -4.67
N GLY A 216 23.12 24.26 -4.11
CA GLY A 216 22.49 25.37 -4.83
C GLY A 216 21.11 25.03 -5.41
N GLU A 217 20.57 23.81 -5.19
CA GLU A 217 19.20 23.51 -5.64
C GLU A 217 18.18 24.34 -4.85
N ARG A 218 17.19 24.89 -5.56
CA ARG A 218 16.12 25.73 -5.01
C ARG A 218 14.77 25.30 -5.56
N PHE A 219 13.71 25.94 -5.09
CA PHE A 219 12.38 25.73 -5.62
C PHE A 219 12.25 26.27 -7.04
N GLU A 220 11.71 25.46 -7.94
CA GLU A 220 11.42 25.85 -9.33
C GLU A 220 9.90 25.81 -9.55
N ALA A 221 9.27 26.97 -9.75
CA ALA A 221 7.85 27.08 -10.07
C ALA A 221 7.60 26.64 -11.53
N ARG A 222 6.46 26.00 -11.77
CA ARG A 222 6.00 25.61 -13.12
C ARG A 222 4.64 26.22 -13.43
N SER A 223 4.38 26.48 -14.71
CA SER A 223 3.09 27.02 -15.18
C SER A 223 1.92 26.07 -14.94
N THR A 224 2.20 24.78 -14.75
CA THR A 224 1.22 23.73 -14.48
C THR A 224 0.95 23.52 -12.98
N ASP A 225 1.58 24.30 -12.12
CA ASP A 225 1.41 24.16 -10.68
C ASP A 225 -0.05 24.50 -10.29
N PRO A 226 -0.69 23.66 -9.45
CA PRO A 226 -2.06 23.90 -9.06
C PRO A 226 -2.19 25.19 -8.26
N VAL A 227 -3.21 25.97 -8.57
CA VAL A 227 -3.59 27.12 -7.77
C VAL A 227 -4.37 26.61 -6.58
N ILE A 228 -4.03 27.05 -5.37
CA ILE A 228 -4.79 26.73 -4.18
C ILE A 228 -6.13 27.45 -4.30
N GLU A 229 -7.19 26.70 -4.49
CA GLU A 229 -8.55 27.25 -4.49
C GLU A 229 -8.90 27.81 -3.11
N ASP A 230 -9.39 29.03 -3.11
CA ASP A 230 -9.86 29.70 -1.88
C ASP A 230 -11.34 29.32 -1.64
N ARG A 231 -11.56 28.02 -1.30
CA ARG A 231 -12.87 27.52 -0.94
C ARG A 231 -13.07 27.54 0.58
N LYS A 232 -14.31 27.71 1.01
CA LYS A 232 -14.68 27.59 2.41
C LYS A 232 -14.49 26.14 2.87
N LEU A 233 -13.59 25.93 3.82
CA LEU A 233 -13.29 24.61 4.37
C LEU A 233 -14.06 24.38 5.68
N PRO A 234 -14.37 23.12 6.03
CA PRO A 234 -14.93 22.78 7.33
C PRO A 234 -13.93 23.06 8.45
N ASN A 235 -14.41 23.09 9.70
CA ASN A 235 -13.51 23.15 10.85
C ASN A 235 -12.61 21.87 10.87
N PRO A 236 -11.31 22.00 11.10
CA PRO A 236 -10.39 20.85 11.14
C PRO A 236 -10.82 19.73 12.09
N ILE A 237 -11.42 20.08 13.23
CA ILE A 237 -11.94 19.09 14.19
C ILE A 237 -13.04 18.23 13.53
N MET A 238 -13.95 18.85 12.75
CA MET A 238 -14.98 18.11 12.00
C MET A 238 -14.38 17.19 10.93
N GLY A 239 -13.22 17.53 10.39
CA GLY A 239 -12.47 16.67 9.48
C GLY A 239 -11.74 15.52 10.20
N LEU A 240 -11.34 15.69 11.48
CA LEU A 240 -10.68 14.63 12.27
C LEU A 240 -11.69 13.62 12.81
N ILE A 241 -12.91 14.00 13.15
CA ILE A 241 -13.92 13.09 13.73
C ILE A 241 -14.15 11.84 12.88
N PRO A 242 -14.33 11.91 11.53
CA PRO A 242 -14.48 10.70 10.71
C PRO A 242 -13.30 9.74 10.82
N LEU A 243 -12.06 10.26 10.92
CA LEU A 243 -10.85 9.44 11.09
C LEU A 243 -10.88 8.71 12.43
N VAL A 244 -11.25 9.40 13.50
CA VAL A 244 -11.39 8.82 14.84
C VAL A 244 -12.51 7.77 14.86
N VAL A 245 -13.61 8.00 14.14
CA VAL A 245 -14.72 7.04 14.01
C VAL A 245 -14.25 5.76 13.31
N VAL A 246 -13.49 5.87 12.21
CA VAL A 246 -12.92 4.69 11.52
C VAL A 246 -12.03 3.89 12.46
N LEU A 247 -11.10 4.54 13.15
CA LEU A 247 -10.20 3.88 14.10
C LEU A 247 -10.96 3.28 15.30
N GLY A 248 -11.91 4.02 15.85
CA GLY A 248 -12.70 3.59 17.01
C GLY A 248 -13.56 2.36 16.70
N ILE A 249 -14.27 2.37 15.58
CA ILE A 249 -15.08 1.23 15.15
C ILE A 249 -14.19 0.02 14.84
N SER A 250 -13.07 0.21 14.12
CA SER A 250 -12.12 -0.85 13.85
C SER A 250 -11.61 -1.47 15.15
N PHE A 251 -11.23 -0.64 16.13
CA PHE A 251 -10.72 -1.10 17.43
C PHE A 251 -11.77 -1.86 18.24
N VAL A 252 -13.00 -1.37 18.30
CA VAL A 252 -14.06 -2.00 19.13
C VAL A 252 -14.53 -3.33 18.55
N PHE A 253 -14.59 -3.44 17.21
CA PHE A 253 -15.22 -4.59 16.56
C PHE A 253 -14.26 -5.58 15.90
N HIS A 254 -12.92 -5.36 15.98
CA HIS A 254 -11.96 -6.24 15.28
C HIS A 254 -12.04 -7.71 15.71
N ASP A 255 -12.26 -7.99 16.98
CA ASP A 255 -12.34 -9.36 17.49
C ASP A 255 -13.66 -10.06 17.10
N SER A 256 -14.77 -9.34 17.17
CA SER A 256 -16.11 -9.90 16.92
C SER A 256 -16.45 -10.03 15.43
N LEU A 257 -16.03 -9.06 14.60
CA LEU A 257 -16.38 -8.96 13.19
C LEU A 257 -15.21 -9.24 12.25
N LYS A 258 -13.99 -9.39 12.76
CA LYS A 258 -12.77 -9.63 11.98
C LYS A 258 -12.64 -8.61 10.84
N THR A 259 -12.44 -9.06 9.60
CA THR A 259 -12.31 -8.19 8.42
C THR A 259 -13.56 -7.34 8.15
N SER A 260 -14.75 -7.81 8.55
CA SER A 260 -15.98 -7.01 8.42
C SER A 260 -16.01 -5.76 9.29
N ALA A 261 -15.20 -5.72 10.37
CA ALA A 261 -15.07 -4.52 11.19
C ALA A 261 -14.57 -3.31 10.38
N LEU A 262 -13.65 -3.53 9.43
CA LEU A 262 -13.15 -2.48 8.56
C LEU A 262 -14.24 -1.94 7.62
N ILE A 263 -15.13 -2.80 7.12
CA ILE A 263 -16.26 -2.40 6.27
C ILE A 263 -17.17 -1.43 7.03
N ILE A 264 -17.56 -1.78 8.25
CA ILE A 264 -18.42 -0.94 9.10
C ILE A 264 -17.70 0.34 9.51
N ALA A 265 -16.40 0.26 9.80
CA ALA A 265 -15.61 1.41 10.16
C ALA A 265 -15.54 2.44 9.02
N LEU A 266 -15.23 2.00 7.80
CA LEU A 266 -15.17 2.87 6.63
C LEU A 266 -16.53 3.46 6.28
N LEU A 267 -17.61 2.66 6.38
CA LEU A 267 -18.98 3.16 6.21
C LEU A 267 -19.30 4.22 7.27
N GLY A 268 -18.94 3.97 8.53
CA GLY A 268 -19.07 4.95 9.62
C GLY A 268 -18.31 6.24 9.32
N GLY A 269 -17.10 6.14 8.78
CA GLY A 269 -16.32 7.30 8.33
C GLY A 269 -17.02 8.10 7.22
N VAL A 270 -17.53 7.42 6.18
CA VAL A 270 -18.30 8.05 5.09
C VAL A 270 -19.52 8.79 5.63
N LEU A 271 -20.34 8.11 6.44
CA LEU A 271 -21.57 8.70 7.01
C LEU A 271 -21.24 9.88 7.92
N THR A 272 -20.24 9.76 8.77
CA THR A 272 -19.80 10.82 9.67
C THR A 272 -19.32 12.04 8.88
N THR A 273 -18.52 11.84 7.83
CA THR A 273 -18.08 12.92 6.95
C THR A 273 -19.28 13.61 6.30
N TYR A 274 -20.24 12.83 5.79
CA TYR A 274 -21.43 13.37 5.16
C TYR A 274 -22.24 14.23 6.14
N PHE A 275 -22.58 13.73 7.32
CA PHE A 275 -23.42 14.46 8.25
C PHE A 275 -22.76 15.72 8.83
N LEU A 276 -21.45 15.63 9.15
CA LEU A 276 -20.74 16.77 9.74
C LEU A 276 -20.38 17.85 8.72
N ASN A 277 -20.09 17.45 7.48
CA ASN A 277 -19.53 18.35 6.47
C ASN A 277 -20.45 18.56 5.26
N ARG A 278 -21.75 18.19 5.34
CA ARG A 278 -22.68 18.19 4.18
C ARG A 278 -22.77 19.54 3.44
N GLN A 279 -22.62 20.64 4.15
CA GLN A 279 -22.71 21.99 3.58
C GLN A 279 -21.47 22.42 2.77
N TYR A 280 -20.39 21.63 2.86
CA TYR A 280 -19.11 21.91 2.20
C TYR A 280 -18.90 21.04 0.95
N PHE A 281 -19.77 20.08 0.68
CA PHE A 281 -19.69 19.28 -0.53
C PHE A 281 -19.86 20.13 -1.77
N THR A 282 -18.96 19.93 -2.73
CA THR A 282 -19.04 20.54 -4.05
C THR A 282 -19.97 19.71 -4.93
N ASN A 283 -19.75 18.39 -5.00
CA ASN A 283 -20.59 17.46 -5.75
C ASN A 283 -20.49 16.04 -5.18
N LEU A 284 -21.30 15.74 -4.17
CA LEU A 284 -21.32 14.42 -3.53
C LEU A 284 -21.58 13.28 -4.52
N GLY A 285 -22.48 13.45 -5.48
CA GLY A 285 -22.77 12.42 -6.48
C GLY A 285 -21.55 12.08 -7.32
N LYS A 286 -20.77 13.10 -7.71
CA LYS A 286 -19.50 12.93 -8.42
C LYS A 286 -18.45 12.26 -7.52
N ALA A 287 -18.32 12.67 -6.26
CA ALA A 287 -17.36 12.06 -5.31
C ALA A 287 -17.63 10.57 -5.11
N LEU A 288 -18.92 10.18 -4.96
CA LEU A 288 -19.32 8.77 -4.87
C LEU A 288 -18.99 8.00 -6.15
N SER A 289 -19.28 8.58 -7.32
CA SER A 289 -19.00 7.97 -8.62
C SER A 289 -17.49 7.81 -8.85
N ASP A 290 -16.71 8.85 -8.62
CA ASP A 290 -15.24 8.82 -8.78
C ASP A 290 -14.58 7.84 -7.81
N GLY A 291 -15.08 7.78 -6.56
CA GLY A 291 -14.66 6.79 -5.57
C GLY A 291 -14.93 5.36 -6.04
N THR A 292 -16.12 5.11 -6.59
CA THR A 292 -16.51 3.80 -7.12
C THR A 292 -15.64 3.39 -8.32
N ILE A 293 -15.38 4.30 -9.26
CA ILE A 293 -14.51 4.06 -10.41
C ILE A 293 -13.08 3.77 -9.94
N GLY A 294 -12.58 4.56 -8.99
CA GLY A 294 -11.26 4.36 -8.39
C GLY A 294 -11.13 3.00 -7.72
N ALA A 295 -12.15 2.56 -6.98
CA ALA A 295 -12.20 1.24 -6.35
C ALA A 295 -12.17 0.11 -7.37
N LEU A 296 -12.96 0.21 -8.45
CA LEU A 296 -13.01 -0.79 -9.52
C LEU A 296 -11.65 -0.93 -10.22
N ILE A 297 -10.99 0.18 -10.50
CA ILE A 297 -9.65 0.15 -11.11
C ILE A 297 -8.64 -0.49 -10.15
N ALA A 298 -8.65 -0.09 -8.88
CA ALA A 298 -7.69 -0.58 -7.88
C ALA A 298 -7.87 -2.08 -7.62
N ILE A 299 -9.09 -2.54 -7.39
CA ILE A 299 -9.37 -3.95 -7.12
C ILE A 299 -9.16 -4.81 -8.37
N GLY A 300 -9.57 -4.33 -9.56
CA GLY A 300 -9.36 -5.03 -10.82
C GLY A 300 -7.88 -5.26 -11.12
N ASN A 301 -7.05 -4.23 -10.95
CA ASN A 301 -5.61 -4.34 -11.12
C ASN A 301 -4.98 -5.34 -10.14
N THR A 302 -5.37 -5.32 -8.87
CA THR A 302 -4.88 -6.28 -7.88
C THR A 302 -5.37 -7.69 -8.18
N ALA A 303 -6.65 -7.86 -8.53
CA ALA A 303 -7.23 -9.15 -8.91
C ALA A 303 -6.54 -9.77 -10.13
N ALA A 304 -6.12 -8.97 -11.11
CA ALA A 304 -5.38 -9.45 -12.28
C ALA A 304 -4.03 -10.08 -11.89
N VAL A 305 -3.33 -9.49 -10.92
CA VAL A 305 -2.09 -10.05 -10.37
C VAL A 305 -2.37 -11.31 -9.54
N VAL A 306 -3.45 -11.33 -8.77
CA VAL A 306 -3.88 -12.51 -8.00
C VAL A 306 -4.26 -13.66 -8.93
N GLY A 307 -4.93 -13.37 -10.06
CA GLY A 307 -5.20 -14.35 -11.11
C GLY A 307 -3.93 -14.96 -11.69
N PHE A 308 -2.92 -14.13 -11.99
CA PHE A 308 -1.58 -14.62 -12.37
C PHE A 308 -0.98 -15.53 -11.29
N GLY A 309 -1.06 -15.13 -10.02
CA GLY A 309 -0.62 -15.94 -8.87
C GLY A 309 -1.33 -17.30 -8.79
N GLY A 310 -2.63 -17.35 -9.10
CA GLY A 310 -3.41 -18.58 -9.14
C GLY A 310 -2.92 -19.57 -10.19
N VAL A 311 -2.50 -19.09 -11.36
CA VAL A 311 -1.87 -19.91 -12.39
C VAL A 311 -0.45 -20.34 -11.97
N ALA A 312 0.35 -19.40 -11.47
CA ALA A 312 1.70 -19.68 -10.98
C ALA A 312 1.68 -20.77 -9.88
N LYS A 313 0.69 -20.73 -8.97
CA LYS A 313 0.52 -21.71 -7.90
C LYS A 313 0.25 -23.13 -8.42
N SER A 314 -0.35 -23.29 -9.58
CA SER A 314 -0.74 -24.59 -10.14
C SER A 314 0.38 -25.28 -10.93
N VAL A 315 1.55 -24.67 -11.08
CA VAL A 315 2.67 -25.26 -11.83
C VAL A 315 3.75 -25.85 -10.92
N PRO A 316 4.45 -26.95 -11.33
CA PRO A 316 5.43 -27.64 -10.48
C PRO A 316 6.58 -26.75 -9.96
N ALA A 317 6.99 -25.77 -10.74
CA ALA A 317 8.05 -24.82 -10.36
C ALA A 317 7.72 -24.03 -9.08
N PHE A 318 6.46 -23.88 -8.81
CA PHE A 318 5.99 -23.11 -7.67
C PHE A 318 6.35 -23.81 -6.33
N GLN A 319 6.11 -25.14 -6.22
CA GLN A 319 6.48 -25.88 -5.03
C GLN A 319 7.98 -25.81 -4.78
N VAL A 320 8.79 -25.91 -5.84
CA VAL A 320 10.25 -25.76 -5.73
C VAL A 320 10.66 -24.40 -5.17
N ALA A 321 9.94 -23.33 -5.59
CA ALA A 321 10.18 -21.98 -5.05
C ALA A 321 9.76 -21.87 -3.57
N VAL A 322 8.63 -22.46 -3.19
CA VAL A 322 8.18 -22.50 -1.77
C VAL A 322 9.20 -23.26 -0.92
N ASP A 323 9.62 -24.45 -1.34
CA ASP A 323 10.61 -25.26 -0.62
C ASP A 323 11.93 -24.50 -0.44
N ALA A 324 12.37 -23.78 -1.48
CA ALA A 324 13.57 -22.95 -1.40
C ALA A 324 13.43 -21.79 -0.40
N MET A 325 12.27 -21.15 -0.34
CA MET A 325 12.00 -20.04 0.59
C MET A 325 11.86 -20.52 2.04
N THR A 326 11.24 -21.68 2.25
CA THR A 326 11.03 -22.25 3.58
C THR A 326 12.26 -22.94 4.13
N SER A 327 13.19 -23.34 3.27
CA SER A 327 14.47 -23.92 3.66
C SER A 327 15.58 -22.90 3.98
N ILE A 328 15.28 -21.59 3.92
CA ILE A 328 16.25 -20.55 4.28
C ILE A 328 16.66 -20.71 5.75
N PRO A 329 17.96 -20.89 6.06
CA PRO A 329 18.39 -21.09 7.43
C PRO A 329 18.19 -19.84 8.28
N GLY A 330 17.86 -20.03 9.56
CA GLY A 330 17.62 -18.96 10.52
C GLY A 330 16.19 -18.91 11.02
N SER A 331 15.73 -17.73 11.43
CA SER A 331 14.35 -17.56 11.88
C SER A 331 13.36 -17.79 10.71
N PRO A 332 12.29 -18.58 10.89
CA PRO A 332 11.25 -18.77 9.88
C PRO A 332 10.66 -17.45 9.35
N LEU A 333 10.68 -16.39 10.16
CA LEU A 333 10.24 -15.05 9.77
C LEU A 333 11.06 -14.48 8.60
N ILE A 334 12.35 -14.88 8.46
CA ILE A 334 13.23 -14.41 7.37
C ILE A 334 12.71 -14.96 6.02
N GLY A 335 12.39 -16.23 5.95
CA GLY A 335 11.84 -16.86 4.73
C GLY A 335 10.55 -16.20 4.28
N GLY A 336 9.61 -16.02 5.22
CA GLY A 336 8.35 -15.31 4.98
C GLY A 336 8.54 -13.86 4.53
N ALA A 337 9.45 -13.14 5.19
CA ALA A 337 9.78 -11.76 4.85
C ALA A 337 10.36 -11.62 3.43
N ILE A 338 11.32 -12.48 3.07
CA ILE A 338 11.92 -12.48 1.72
C ILE A 338 10.88 -12.80 0.66
N ALA A 339 10.10 -13.85 0.87
CA ALA A 339 9.07 -14.27 -0.07
C ALA A 339 8.06 -13.14 -0.35
N VAL A 340 7.49 -12.55 0.69
CA VAL A 340 6.50 -11.48 0.54
C VAL A 340 7.14 -10.22 -0.05
N SER A 341 8.33 -9.82 0.41
CA SER A 341 9.03 -8.65 -0.16
C SER A 341 9.31 -8.81 -1.65
N VAL A 342 9.82 -9.99 -2.05
CA VAL A 342 10.14 -10.26 -3.46
C VAL A 342 8.87 -10.26 -4.30
N ILE A 343 7.80 -10.95 -3.87
CA ILE A 343 6.55 -11.01 -4.64
C ILE A 343 5.89 -9.60 -4.71
N ALA A 344 5.88 -8.85 -3.61
CA ALA A 344 5.38 -7.48 -3.60
C ALA A 344 6.20 -6.56 -4.52
N GLY A 345 7.53 -6.72 -4.50
CA GLY A 345 8.42 -5.99 -5.39
C GLY A 345 8.22 -6.32 -6.86
N LEU A 346 8.02 -7.58 -7.18
CA LEU A 346 7.79 -8.04 -8.55
C LEU A 346 6.44 -7.57 -9.10
N THR A 347 5.41 -7.60 -8.26
CA THR A 347 4.06 -7.18 -8.65
C THR A 347 3.86 -5.66 -8.56
N GLY A 348 4.75 -4.93 -7.89
CA GLY A 348 4.58 -3.51 -7.58
C GLY A 348 3.34 -3.25 -6.71
N SER A 349 3.00 -4.21 -5.82
CA SER A 349 1.80 -4.13 -4.98
C SER A 349 1.99 -4.88 -3.66
N ALA A 350 1.91 -4.17 -2.55
CA ALA A 350 1.97 -4.77 -1.21
C ALA A 350 0.84 -5.80 -0.99
N SER A 351 -0.40 -5.42 -1.27
CA SER A 351 -1.57 -6.30 -1.12
C SER A 351 -1.51 -7.50 -2.08
N GLY A 352 -1.10 -7.27 -3.33
CA GLY A 352 -0.89 -8.34 -4.31
C GLY A 352 0.17 -9.34 -3.84
N GLY A 353 1.27 -8.87 -3.29
CA GLY A 353 2.33 -9.70 -2.71
C GLY A 353 1.81 -10.59 -1.58
N GLN A 354 1.05 -10.03 -0.66
CA GLN A 354 0.47 -10.78 0.47
C GLN A 354 -0.53 -11.85 0.02
N VAL A 355 -1.46 -11.50 -0.87
CA VAL A 355 -2.52 -12.42 -1.31
C VAL A 355 -1.96 -13.58 -2.13
N ILE A 356 -0.84 -13.39 -2.83
CA ILE A 356 -0.14 -14.47 -3.53
C ILE A 356 0.64 -15.34 -2.55
N ALA A 357 1.38 -14.73 -1.62
CA ALA A 357 2.29 -15.44 -0.74
C ALA A 357 1.58 -16.17 0.42
N LEU A 358 0.62 -15.53 1.09
CA LEU A 358 0.02 -16.04 2.32
C LEU A 358 -0.69 -17.39 2.20
N PRO A 359 -1.51 -17.68 1.15
CA PRO A 359 -2.15 -18.98 1.01
C PRO A 359 -1.18 -20.16 1.00
N LEU A 360 0.07 -19.89 0.72
CA LEU A 360 1.11 -20.88 0.53
C LEU A 360 2.01 -20.99 1.75
N LEU A 361 2.41 -19.84 2.26
CA LEU A 361 3.37 -19.77 3.35
C LEU A 361 2.71 -19.97 4.71
N ALA A 362 1.47 -19.46 4.88
CA ALA A 362 0.81 -19.49 6.18
C ALA A 362 0.59 -20.92 6.71
N PRO A 363 0.05 -21.90 5.93
CA PRO A 363 -0.10 -23.27 6.42
C PRO A 363 1.24 -23.86 6.88
N HIS A 364 2.28 -23.71 6.05
CA HIS A 364 3.60 -24.26 6.36
C HIS A 364 4.20 -23.69 7.66
N TYR A 365 4.13 -22.38 7.86
CA TYR A 365 4.69 -21.75 9.06
C TYR A 365 3.84 -22.01 10.32
N ILE A 366 2.51 -22.16 10.17
CA ILE A 366 1.63 -22.58 11.27
C ILE A 366 1.98 -24.00 11.71
N ASP A 367 2.17 -24.94 10.77
CA ASP A 367 2.55 -26.32 11.04
C ASP A 367 3.94 -26.41 11.71
N MET A 368 4.85 -25.49 11.42
CA MET A 368 6.13 -25.34 12.11
C MET A 368 6.02 -24.72 13.52
N GLY A 369 4.84 -24.32 13.96
CA GLY A 369 4.62 -23.67 15.25
C GLY A 369 5.16 -22.24 15.36
N VAL A 370 5.29 -21.53 14.22
CA VAL A 370 5.71 -20.12 14.21
C VAL A 370 4.63 -19.27 14.85
N ASN A 371 5.02 -18.33 15.71
CA ASN A 371 4.07 -17.38 16.30
C ASN A 371 3.37 -16.57 15.21
N THR A 372 2.04 -16.70 15.14
CA THR A 372 1.24 -16.11 14.06
C THR A 372 1.16 -14.58 14.13
N GLU A 373 1.28 -13.98 15.33
CA GLU A 373 1.29 -12.53 15.47
C GLU A 373 2.60 -11.93 14.96
N ALA A 374 3.74 -12.55 15.30
CA ALA A 374 5.04 -12.17 14.78
C ALA A 374 5.09 -12.33 13.24
N LEU A 375 4.54 -13.44 12.74
CA LEU A 375 4.48 -13.71 11.30
C LEU A 375 3.60 -12.67 10.60
N HIS A 376 2.40 -12.37 11.13
CA HIS A 376 1.51 -11.33 10.60
C HIS A 376 2.25 -9.99 10.44
N ARG A 377 2.86 -9.51 11.54
CA ARG A 377 3.53 -8.21 11.52
C ARG A 377 4.73 -8.18 10.59
N THR A 378 5.51 -9.26 10.58
CA THR A 378 6.63 -9.40 9.65
C THR A 378 6.15 -9.35 8.20
N ILE A 379 5.08 -10.07 7.85
CA ILE A 379 4.49 -10.08 6.51
C ILE A 379 3.93 -8.71 6.14
N ALA A 380 3.23 -8.04 7.06
CA ALA A 380 2.71 -6.70 6.80
C ALA A 380 3.84 -5.72 6.46
N ILE A 381 4.89 -5.66 7.27
CA ILE A 381 6.04 -4.76 7.04
C ILE A 381 6.78 -5.16 5.75
N SER A 382 7.01 -6.45 5.52
CA SER A 382 7.75 -6.94 4.34
C SER A 382 7.03 -6.62 3.03
N SER A 383 5.70 -6.62 3.04
CA SER A 383 4.92 -6.27 1.84
C SER A 383 5.11 -4.82 1.42
N GLY A 384 5.32 -3.90 2.36
CA GLY A 384 5.61 -2.49 2.10
C GLY A 384 7.08 -2.16 1.87
N ALA A 385 7.98 -3.18 1.85
CA ALA A 385 9.41 -2.94 1.69
C ALA A 385 9.84 -2.78 0.22
N LEU A 386 9.51 -3.74 -0.64
CA LEU A 386 9.89 -3.71 -2.05
C LEU A 386 8.73 -3.36 -3.00
N ASP A 387 7.51 -3.17 -2.51
CA ASP A 387 6.37 -2.81 -3.35
C ASP A 387 6.57 -1.45 -4.05
N SER A 388 7.26 -0.52 -3.39
CA SER A 388 7.49 0.86 -3.85
C SER A 388 8.65 1.01 -4.85
N LEU A 389 8.97 -0.03 -5.62
CA LEU A 389 9.91 0.04 -6.74
C LEU A 389 9.39 0.98 -7.84
N PRO A 390 10.24 1.45 -8.80
CA PRO A 390 9.87 2.50 -9.75
C PRO A 390 8.60 2.27 -10.57
N HIS A 391 8.17 1.02 -10.72
CA HIS A 391 6.96 0.62 -11.48
C HIS A 391 5.69 0.55 -10.62
N ASN A 392 5.80 0.71 -9.30
CA ASN A 392 4.64 0.72 -8.41
C ASN A 392 3.64 1.81 -8.81
N GLY A 393 2.34 1.48 -8.81
CA GLY A 393 1.29 2.39 -9.24
C GLY A 393 1.20 3.68 -8.43
N TYR A 394 1.36 3.60 -7.10
CA TYR A 394 1.39 4.78 -6.24
C TYR A 394 2.61 5.65 -6.52
N VAL A 395 3.80 5.05 -6.66
CA VAL A 395 5.05 5.77 -6.95
C VAL A 395 4.97 6.51 -8.28
N VAL A 396 4.49 5.84 -9.35
CA VAL A 396 4.32 6.45 -10.68
C VAL A 396 3.32 7.60 -10.60
N THR A 397 2.16 7.38 -9.98
CA THR A 397 1.11 8.39 -9.86
C THR A 397 1.59 9.59 -9.05
N THR A 398 2.22 9.37 -7.90
CA THR A 398 2.68 10.44 -7.02
C THR A 398 3.79 11.26 -7.67
N ILE A 399 4.79 10.60 -8.27
CA ILE A 399 5.91 11.31 -8.91
C ILE A 399 5.43 12.07 -10.15
N ARG A 400 4.77 11.37 -11.10
CA ARG A 400 4.45 11.93 -12.43
C ARG A 400 3.09 12.60 -12.46
N GLY A 401 2.07 11.92 -11.97
CA GLY A 401 0.69 12.35 -12.09
C GLY A 401 0.33 13.51 -11.17
N ILE A 402 0.82 13.48 -9.92
CA ILE A 402 0.49 14.48 -8.90
C ILE A 402 1.56 15.58 -8.87
N CYS A 403 2.82 15.20 -8.63
CA CYS A 403 3.89 16.17 -8.42
C CYS A 403 4.52 16.70 -9.72
N GLY A 404 4.20 16.10 -10.88
CA GLY A 404 4.74 16.48 -12.17
C GLY A 404 6.27 16.32 -12.28
N GLU A 405 6.86 15.44 -11.47
CA GLU A 405 8.29 15.17 -11.43
C GLU A 405 8.69 14.01 -12.34
N THR A 406 9.98 13.94 -12.71
CA THR A 406 10.51 12.76 -13.40
C THR A 406 11.00 11.73 -12.38
N HIS A 407 10.92 10.44 -12.72
CA HIS A 407 11.51 9.37 -11.89
C HIS A 407 13.01 9.61 -11.64
N LYS A 408 13.74 10.07 -12.66
CA LYS A 408 15.18 10.38 -12.56
C LYS A 408 15.48 11.42 -11.47
N ALA A 409 14.62 12.42 -11.33
CA ALA A 409 14.82 13.50 -10.35
C ALA A 409 14.36 13.11 -8.95
N ALA A 410 13.21 12.42 -8.81
CA ALA A 410 12.53 12.23 -7.54
C ALA A 410 12.70 10.84 -6.93
N TYR A 411 12.84 9.77 -7.76
CA TYR A 411 12.78 8.40 -7.26
C TYR A 411 13.90 8.06 -6.26
N GLY A 412 15.09 8.63 -6.40
CA GLY A 412 16.17 8.37 -5.44
C GLY A 412 15.80 8.71 -3.98
N ALA A 413 15.04 9.80 -3.79
CA ALA A 413 14.53 10.18 -2.47
C ALA A 413 13.31 9.32 -2.05
N VAL A 414 12.41 9.04 -2.99
CA VAL A 414 11.25 8.16 -2.73
C VAL A 414 11.73 6.76 -2.35
N GLY A 415 12.59 6.12 -3.15
CA GLY A 415 13.11 4.78 -2.87
C GLY A 415 13.91 4.70 -1.56
N ALA A 416 14.63 5.77 -1.19
CA ALA A 416 15.31 5.82 0.10
C ALA A 416 14.31 5.68 1.26
N VAL A 417 13.21 6.43 1.24
CA VAL A 417 12.25 6.45 2.36
C VAL A 417 11.19 5.34 2.28
N THR A 418 10.87 4.80 1.10
CA THR A 418 9.81 3.78 0.94
C THR A 418 10.32 2.38 0.67
N VAL A 419 11.60 2.21 0.36
CA VAL A 419 12.23 0.89 0.17
C VAL A 419 13.26 0.62 1.24
N ILE A 420 14.28 1.47 1.35
CA ILE A 420 15.40 1.19 2.26
C ILE A 420 14.96 1.33 3.73
N VAL A 421 14.20 2.35 4.07
CA VAL A 421 13.70 2.55 5.45
C VAL A 421 12.82 1.38 5.91
N PRO A 422 11.81 0.91 5.13
CA PRO A 422 11.04 -0.29 5.49
C PRO A 422 11.87 -1.57 5.57
N LEU A 423 12.88 -1.77 4.71
CA LEU A 423 13.79 -2.91 4.81
C LEU A 423 14.58 -2.92 6.12
N LEU A 424 15.05 -1.74 6.58
CA LEU A 424 15.70 -1.60 7.88
C LEU A 424 14.70 -1.85 9.01
N GLY A 425 13.48 -1.32 8.92
CA GLY A 425 12.39 -1.58 9.86
C GLY A 425 12.04 -3.07 9.94
N LEU A 426 11.98 -3.74 8.80
CA LEU A 426 11.75 -5.19 8.70
C LEU A 426 12.85 -5.99 9.41
N ALA A 427 14.11 -5.63 9.19
CA ALA A 427 15.24 -6.28 9.87
C ALA A 427 15.14 -6.11 11.40
N ILE A 428 14.79 -4.92 11.88
CA ILE A 428 14.57 -4.66 13.30
C ILE A 428 13.41 -5.50 13.83
N ALA A 429 12.27 -5.57 13.11
CA ALA A 429 11.12 -6.38 13.51
C ALA A 429 11.50 -7.85 13.68
N ILE A 430 12.19 -8.42 12.70
CA ILE A 430 12.63 -9.83 12.73
C ILE A 430 13.56 -10.06 13.90
N ILE A 431 14.51 -9.17 14.16
CA ILE A 431 15.44 -9.28 15.31
C ILE A 431 14.65 -9.26 16.62
N LEU A 432 13.74 -8.30 16.81
CA LEU A 432 12.96 -8.18 18.05
C LEU A 432 12.10 -9.42 18.31
N PHE A 433 11.38 -9.91 17.30
CA PHE A 433 10.60 -11.14 17.41
C PHE A 433 11.49 -12.37 17.65
N SER A 434 12.65 -12.45 17.01
CA SER A 434 13.59 -13.58 17.21
C SER A 434 14.21 -13.58 18.63
N LEU A 435 14.23 -12.43 19.30
CA LEU A 435 14.63 -12.30 20.71
C LEU A 435 13.47 -12.55 21.71
N GLY A 436 12.25 -12.87 21.21
CA GLY A 436 11.08 -13.11 22.04
C GLY A 436 10.35 -11.85 22.51
N PHE A 437 10.62 -10.69 21.90
CA PHE A 437 9.94 -9.45 22.27
C PHE A 437 8.58 -9.35 21.58
N GLY A 438 7.52 -9.12 22.36
CA GLY A 438 6.15 -8.92 21.83
C GLY A 438 5.49 -10.20 21.28
N ILE A 439 5.85 -11.38 21.79
CA ILE A 439 5.27 -12.70 21.46
C ILE A 439 4.98 -13.51 22.70
#